data_69fac7cc78b9f038248e821b3f5698ee
#
_entry.id   69fac7cc78b9f038248e821b3f5698ee
#
_cell.length_a   1.000
_cell.length_b   1.000
_cell.length_c   1.000
_cell.angle_alpha   90.00
_cell.angle_beta   90.00
_cell.angle_gamma   90.00
#
_symmetry.space_group_name_H-M   'P 1'
#
loop_
_entity.id
_entity.type
_entity.pdbx_description
1 polymer ?
#
loop_
_entity_poly.entity_id
_entity_poly.type
_entity_poly.pdbx_seq_one_letter_code
_entity_poly.pdbx_strand_id
1 'polypeptide(L)' 'MEDSTFFVALLKACAKKKDLYEGIRLHASIVKNGLLETSSYLASSLINMYAKCGM' A
#
# COMPACT_ATOMS: atom_id res chain seq x y z
N MET A 1 2.68 10.17 -14.71
CA MET A 1 3.67 9.83 -13.88
C MET A 1 3.27 8.81 -12.90
N GLU A 2 4.11 7.99 -12.57
CA GLU A 2 3.78 6.99 -11.70
C GLU A 2 3.82 7.53 -10.36
N ASP A 3 3.12 6.96 -9.54
CA ASP A 3 2.93 7.57 -8.31
C ASP A 3 3.09 6.63 -7.18
N SER A 4 4.25 5.96 -7.14
CA SER A 4 4.49 5.12 -5.99
C SER A 4 4.47 5.96 -4.73
N THR A 5 4.92 7.21 -4.80
CA THR A 5 4.85 8.09 -3.63
C THR A 5 3.40 8.32 -3.22
N PHE A 6 2.53 8.47 -4.20
CA PHE A 6 1.10 8.66 -3.92
C PHE A 6 0.54 7.44 -3.18
N PHE A 7 0.87 6.24 -3.66
CA PHE A 7 0.40 5.03 -3.00
C PHE A 7 1.00 4.86 -1.61
N VAL A 8 2.26 5.23 -1.45
CA VAL A 8 2.89 5.14 -0.14
C VAL A 8 2.15 6.03 0.85
N ALA A 9 1.80 7.23 0.43
CA ALA A 9 1.06 8.14 1.32
C ALA A 9 -0.29 7.55 1.69
N LEU A 10 -0.99 6.95 0.73
CA LEU A 10 -2.28 6.33 1.01
C LEU A 10 -2.14 5.14 1.95
N LEU A 11 -1.10 4.33 1.75
CA LEU A 11 -0.88 3.19 2.61
C LEU A 11 -0.57 3.60 4.03
N LYS A 12 0.20 4.68 4.20
CA LYS A 12 0.47 5.19 5.52
C LYS A 12 -0.79 5.66 6.21
N ALA A 13 -1.68 6.30 5.45
CA ALA A 13 -2.95 6.75 6.01
C ALA A 13 -3.80 5.55 6.43
N CYS A 14 -3.83 4.51 5.62
CA CYS A 14 -4.59 3.31 5.96
C CYS A 14 -4.02 2.65 7.20
N ALA A 15 -2.70 2.61 7.33
CA ALA A 15 -2.08 2.02 8.51
C ALA A 15 -2.45 2.80 9.76
N LYS A 16 -2.45 4.12 9.66
CA LYS A 16 -2.77 4.96 10.80
C LYS A 16 -4.22 4.78 11.23
N LYS A 17 -5.12 4.65 10.26
CA LYS A 17 -6.54 4.45 10.56
C LYS A 17 -6.87 3.00 10.81
N LYS A 18 -5.95 2.10 10.53
CA LYS A 18 -6.18 0.67 10.59
C LYS A 18 -7.33 0.26 9.70
N ASP A 19 -7.38 0.87 8.52
CA ASP A 19 -8.44 0.62 7.55
C ASP A 19 -8.00 -0.48 6.59
N LEU A 20 -8.17 -1.70 7.02
CA LEU A 20 -7.72 -2.85 6.23
C LEU A 20 -8.45 -2.94 4.89
N TYR A 21 -9.73 -2.64 4.89
CA TYR A 21 -10.52 -2.75 3.67
C TYR A 21 -9.93 -1.84 2.58
N GLU A 22 -9.66 -0.60 2.94
CA GLU A 22 -9.09 0.32 1.96
C GLU A 22 -7.68 -0.11 1.59
N GLY A 23 -6.94 -0.66 2.54
CA GLY A 23 -5.59 -1.16 2.26
C GLY A 23 -5.61 -2.27 1.23
N ILE A 24 -6.57 -3.17 1.33
CA ILE A 24 -6.70 -4.25 0.37
C ILE A 24 -7.01 -3.68 -1.03
N ARG A 25 -7.85 -2.68 -1.09
CA ARG A 25 -8.17 -2.06 -2.37
C ARG A 25 -6.94 -1.40 -2.98
N LEU A 26 -6.15 -0.74 -2.16
CA LEU A 26 -4.91 -0.15 -2.64
C LEU A 26 -3.94 -1.20 -3.13
N HIS A 27 -3.86 -2.32 -2.41
CA HIS A 27 -3.00 -3.42 -2.83
C HIS A 27 -3.39 -3.90 -4.22
N ALA A 28 -4.69 -4.07 -4.46
CA ALA A 28 -5.16 -4.52 -5.75
C ALA A 28 -4.77 -3.53 -6.85
N SER A 29 -4.91 -2.24 -6.59
CA SER A 29 -4.53 -1.23 -7.56
C SER A 29 -3.04 -1.27 -7.86
N ILE A 30 -2.23 -1.43 -6.83
CA ILE A 30 -0.79 -1.47 -6.99
C ILE A 30 -0.39 -2.67 -7.85
N VAL A 31 -0.99 -3.80 -7.59
CA VAL A 31 -0.70 -5.00 -8.37
C VAL A 31 -1.16 -4.82 -9.82
N LYS A 32 -2.33 -4.25 -9.99
CA LYS A 32 -2.87 -4.04 -11.33
C LYS A 32 -1.96 -3.15 -12.17
N ASN A 33 -1.32 -2.18 -11.53
CA ASN A 33 -0.44 -1.27 -12.24
C ASN A 33 0.99 -1.77 -12.31
N GLY A 34 1.27 -2.93 -11.79
CA GLY A 34 2.60 -3.51 -11.86
C GLY A 34 3.63 -2.79 -11.01
N LEU A 35 3.19 -2.00 -10.05
CA LEU A 35 4.11 -1.20 -9.27
C LEU A 35 4.92 -2.01 -8.27
N LEU A 36 4.43 -3.16 -7.87
CA LEU A 36 5.19 -4.00 -6.95
C LEU A 36 6.49 -4.49 -7.56
N GLU A 37 6.48 -4.69 -8.88
CA GLU A 37 7.68 -5.17 -9.54
C GLU A 37 8.70 -4.08 -9.72
N THR A 38 8.26 -2.83 -9.70
CA THR A 38 9.18 -1.73 -9.94
C THR A 38 9.57 -1.00 -8.68
N SER A 39 8.90 -1.26 -7.56
CA SER A 39 9.18 -0.53 -6.33
C SER A 39 9.12 -1.43 -5.11
N SER A 40 10.27 -1.81 -4.61
CA SER A 40 10.29 -2.58 -3.38
C SER A 40 9.85 -1.73 -2.20
N TYR A 41 9.95 -0.42 -2.31
CA TYR A 41 9.48 0.47 -1.28
C TYR A 41 7.97 0.32 -1.07
N LEU A 42 7.23 0.15 -2.18
CA LEU A 42 5.79 -0.09 -2.07
C LEU A 42 5.50 -1.41 -1.40
N ALA A 43 6.28 -2.44 -1.72
CA ALA A 43 6.09 -3.74 -1.10
C ALA A 43 6.28 -3.63 0.41
N SER A 44 7.33 -2.91 0.83
CA SER A 44 7.57 -2.72 2.25
C SER A 44 6.43 -1.94 2.91
N SER A 45 5.93 -0.94 2.21
CA SER A 45 4.82 -0.14 2.74
C SER A 45 3.57 -0.98 2.91
N LEU A 46 3.31 -1.90 1.98
CA LEU A 46 2.16 -2.78 2.10
C LEU A 46 2.29 -3.70 3.31
N ILE A 47 3.48 -4.27 3.48
CA ILE A 47 3.71 -5.15 4.62
C ILE A 47 3.49 -4.39 5.92
N ASN A 48 4.03 -3.17 5.99
CA ASN A 48 3.88 -2.35 7.17
C ASN A 48 2.39 -2.04 7.43
N MET A 49 1.66 -1.74 6.37
CA MET A 49 0.24 -1.42 6.49
C MET A 49 -0.53 -2.62 7.05
N TYR A 50 -0.28 -3.81 6.50
CA TYR A 50 -0.97 -5.00 6.99
C TYR A 50 -0.62 -5.30 8.44
N ALA A 51 0.64 -5.12 8.80
CA ALA A 51 1.05 -5.35 10.18
C ALA A 51 0.32 -4.41 11.12
N LYS A 52 0.19 -3.15 10.73
CA LYS A 52 -0.50 -2.19 11.58
C LYS A 52 -1.99 -2.44 11.66
N CYS A 53 -2.55 -3.07 10.65
CA CYS A 53 -3.97 -3.42 10.66
C CYS A 53 -4.24 -4.71 11.39
N GLY A 54 -3.21 -5.37 11.90
CA GLY A 54 -3.41 -6.55 12.71
C GLY A 54 -3.45 -7.86 11.93
N MET A 55 -2.90 -7.86 10.75
CA MET A 55 -2.89 -9.08 9.95
C MET A 55 -1.68 -9.93 10.24
#